data_4812a3936db5f89c3b7377acfb3f776f
#
_entry.id   4812a3936db5f89c3b7377acfb3f776f
#
_cell.length_a   1.000
_cell.length_b   1.000
_cell.length_c   1.000
_cell.angle_alpha   90.00
_cell.angle_beta   90.00
_cell.angle_gamma   90.00
#
_symmetry.space_group_name_H-M   'P 1'
#
loop_
_entity.id
_entity.type
_entity.pdbx_description
1 polymer ?
#
loop_
_entity_poly.entity_id
_entity_poly.type
_entity_poly.pdbx_seq_one_letter_code
_entity_poly.pdbx_strand_id
1 'polypeptide(L)'
;MQEIRDKCTKYAADCVYNMDKSGYYWKMKPDCSLSTFKESGRKKDKARITVNIACNSTGTDRLPLWFISKAKRLNCFRAERLQDLESLGVFWRYNDTTWMNHHIMKEYLQWFNA
;
A
#
# COMPACT_ATOMS: atom_id res chain seq x y z
N MET A 1 -16.36 10.22 16.71
CA MET A 1 -16.45 8.73 16.66
C MET A 1 -17.88 8.21 16.69
N GLN A 2 -18.75 8.78 17.53
CA GLN A 2 -20.16 8.37 17.58
C GLN A 2 -20.88 8.59 16.26
N GLU A 3 -20.67 9.73 15.61
CA GLU A 3 -21.26 10.03 14.29
C GLU A 3 -20.89 9.02 13.21
N ILE A 4 -19.64 8.55 13.19
CA ILE A 4 -19.19 7.53 12.24
C ILE A 4 -19.87 6.20 12.53
N ARG A 5 -19.97 5.82 13.80
CA ARG A 5 -20.67 4.60 14.21
C ARG A 5 -22.14 4.63 13.79
N ASP A 6 -22.81 5.76 14.03
CA ASP A 6 -24.22 5.94 13.66
C ASP A 6 -24.44 5.85 12.14
N LYS A 7 -23.50 6.36 11.35
CA LYS A 7 -23.53 6.19 9.88
C LYS A 7 -23.32 4.74 9.47
N CYS A 8 -22.35 4.05 10.10
CA CYS A 8 -22.06 2.65 9.80
C CYS A 8 -23.21 1.70 10.15
N THR A 9 -23.99 1.97 11.19
CA THR A 9 -25.14 1.15 11.58
C THR A 9 -26.26 1.14 10.56
N LYS A 10 -26.31 2.12 9.66
CA LYS A 10 -27.31 2.20 8.58
C LYS A 10 -27.05 1.19 7.44
N TYR A 11 -25.87 0.61 7.40
CA TYR A 11 -25.46 -0.32 6.36
C TYR A 11 -25.17 -1.69 6.94
N ALA A 12 -25.33 -2.75 6.14
CA ALA A 12 -24.89 -4.07 6.52
C ALA A 12 -23.37 -4.08 6.76
N ALA A 13 -22.89 -4.87 7.71
CA ALA A 13 -21.47 -4.89 8.08
C ALA A 13 -20.55 -5.26 6.92
N ASP A 14 -20.99 -6.12 6.02
CA ASP A 14 -20.25 -6.51 4.80
C ASP A 14 -20.17 -5.40 3.74
N CYS A 15 -21.02 -4.37 3.85
CA CYS A 15 -20.99 -3.20 2.96
C CYS A 15 -20.16 -2.03 3.48
N VAL A 16 -19.60 -2.14 4.67
CA VAL A 16 -18.75 -1.11 5.28
C VAL A 16 -17.29 -1.47 5.08
N TYR A 17 -16.57 -0.65 4.33
CA TYR A 17 -15.15 -0.86 4.02
C TYR A 17 -14.26 0.12 4.76
N ASN A 18 -13.10 -0.35 5.17
CA ASN A 18 -12.01 0.47 5.66
C ASN A 18 -10.80 0.32 4.76
N MET A 19 -10.16 1.44 4.46
CA MET A 19 -8.96 1.52 3.65
C MET A 19 -7.87 2.26 4.43
N ASP A 20 -6.68 1.72 4.45
CA ASP A 20 -5.53 2.35 5.06
C ASP A 20 -4.27 2.19 4.21
N LYS A 21 -3.33 3.09 4.43
CA LYS A 21 -2.07 3.14 3.72
C LYS A 21 -0.92 2.84 4.68
N SER A 22 -0.04 1.96 4.28
CA SER A 22 1.18 1.63 5.03
C SER A 22 2.42 1.85 4.16
N GLY A 23 3.45 2.41 4.75
CA GLY A 23 4.74 2.58 4.11
C GLY A 23 5.66 1.39 4.40
N TYR A 24 6.24 0.82 3.35
CA TYR A 24 7.25 -0.22 3.47
C TYR A 24 8.60 0.30 3.00
N TYR A 25 9.57 0.36 3.94
CA TYR A 25 10.93 0.84 3.69
C TYR A 25 11.84 -0.35 3.36
N TRP A 26 11.87 -0.73 2.12
CA TRP A 26 12.50 -1.96 1.66
C TRP A 26 14.03 -1.97 1.67
N LYS A 27 14.67 -0.79 1.72
CA LYS A 27 16.13 -0.65 1.84
C LYS A 27 16.60 -0.30 3.24
N MET A 28 15.68 -0.02 4.16
CA MET A 28 16.06 0.41 5.50
C MET A 28 16.57 -0.78 6.30
N LYS A 29 17.76 -0.62 6.87
CA LYS A 29 18.29 -1.61 7.80
C LYS A 29 17.56 -1.51 9.14
N PRO A 30 17.37 -2.62 9.86
CA PRO A 30 16.79 -2.60 11.19
C PRO A 30 17.65 -1.77 12.15
N ASP A 31 16.99 -1.09 13.09
CA ASP A 31 17.66 -0.28 14.12
C ASP A 31 18.52 -1.15 15.06
N CYS A 32 18.13 -2.41 15.23
CA CYS A 32 18.85 -3.40 16.02
C CYS A 32 19.34 -4.52 15.10
N SER A 33 20.64 -4.71 15.00
CA SER A 33 21.24 -5.85 14.30
C SER A 33 22.18 -6.62 15.22
N LEU A 34 22.35 -7.91 14.96
CA LEU A 34 23.33 -8.76 15.65
C LEU A 34 24.78 -8.47 15.20
N SER A 35 25.10 -7.21 14.93
CA SER A 35 26.44 -6.80 14.55
C SER A 35 27.34 -6.71 15.80
N THR A 36 28.50 -7.31 15.74
CA THR A 36 29.52 -7.22 16.78
C THR A 36 30.22 -5.86 16.82
N PHE A 37 29.99 -5.01 15.82
CA PHE A 37 30.54 -3.66 15.73
C PHE A 37 29.46 -2.62 15.67
N LYS A 38 29.59 -1.57 16.50
CA LYS A 38 28.75 -0.38 16.39
C LYS A 38 29.06 0.33 15.06
N GLU A 39 28.19 0.14 14.10
CA GLU A 39 28.22 0.95 12.87
C GLU A 39 27.57 2.32 13.16
N SER A 40 28.38 3.29 13.58
CA SER A 40 27.92 4.67 13.74
C SER A 40 27.90 5.38 12.40
N GLY A 41 26.84 6.17 12.14
CA GLY A 41 26.81 7.14 11.04
C GLY A 41 26.21 6.68 9.72
N ARG A 42 25.54 5.52 9.63
CA ARG A 42 24.80 5.15 8.42
C ARG A 42 23.51 5.93 8.32
N LYS A 43 23.35 6.68 7.23
CA LYS A 43 22.08 7.29 6.87
C LYS A 43 21.03 6.21 6.66
N LYS A 44 19.88 6.35 7.32
CA LYS A 44 18.71 5.49 7.05
C LYS A 44 18.25 5.72 5.62
N ASP A 45 18.26 4.66 4.82
CA ASP A 45 17.69 4.73 3.47
C ASP A 45 16.16 4.74 3.57
N LYS A 46 15.55 5.86 3.21
CA LYS A 46 14.10 6.08 3.29
C LYS A 46 13.36 5.69 2.00
N ALA A 47 14.00 4.93 1.11
CA ALA A 47 13.32 4.41 -0.06
C ALA A 47 12.15 3.51 0.38
N ARG A 48 10.93 3.84 -0.07
CA ARG A 48 9.73 3.14 0.36
C ARG A 48 8.79 2.82 -0.79
N ILE A 49 7.91 1.88 -0.53
CA ILE A 49 6.72 1.59 -1.32
C ILE A 49 5.52 1.78 -0.41
N THR A 50 4.52 2.49 -0.87
CA THR A 50 3.25 2.62 -0.14
C THR A 50 2.32 1.51 -0.57
N VAL A 51 1.72 0.83 0.39
CA VAL A 51 0.73 -0.22 0.19
C VAL A 51 -0.61 0.29 0.66
N ASN A 52 -1.62 0.21 -0.19
CA ASN A 52 -3.00 0.51 0.16
C ASN A 52 -3.77 -0.80 0.39
N ILE A 53 -4.30 -0.96 1.58
CA ILE A 53 -4.99 -2.17 2.03
C ILE A 53 -6.42 -1.81 2.37
N ALA A 54 -7.38 -2.56 1.85
CA ALA A 54 -8.78 -2.37 2.14
C ALA A 54 -9.52 -3.69 2.30
N CYS A 55 -10.45 -3.72 3.23
CA CYS A 55 -11.36 -4.84 3.43
C CYS A 55 -12.69 -4.35 4.03
N ASN A 56 -13.71 -5.18 3.95
CA ASN A 56 -14.98 -4.90 4.63
C ASN A 56 -14.88 -5.20 6.14
N SER A 57 -15.85 -4.74 6.92
CA SER A 57 -15.81 -4.87 8.39
C SER A 57 -15.90 -6.31 8.89
N THR A 58 -16.42 -7.23 8.10
CA THR A 58 -16.49 -8.67 8.41
C THR A 58 -15.24 -9.43 8.02
N GLY A 59 -14.34 -8.82 7.22
CA GLY A 59 -13.13 -9.44 6.70
C GLY A 59 -13.38 -10.50 5.61
N THR A 60 -14.62 -10.63 5.13
CA THR A 60 -15.01 -11.60 4.10
C THR A 60 -14.60 -11.16 2.70
N ASP A 61 -14.54 -9.86 2.46
CA ASP A 61 -14.11 -9.29 1.20
C ASP A 61 -12.82 -8.49 1.40
N ARG A 62 -11.74 -8.94 0.79
CA ARG A 62 -10.41 -8.32 0.83
C ARG A 62 -10.09 -7.83 -0.57
N LEU A 63 -9.99 -6.51 -0.70
CA LEU A 63 -9.72 -5.89 -2.00
C LEU A 63 -8.28 -6.13 -2.45
N PRO A 64 -8.02 -6.17 -3.76
CA PRO A 64 -6.66 -6.22 -4.30
C PRO A 64 -5.78 -5.12 -3.74
N LEU A 65 -4.51 -5.43 -3.50
CA LEU A 65 -3.54 -4.46 -2.99
C LEU A 65 -3.14 -3.47 -4.08
N TRP A 66 -3.07 -2.21 -3.69
CA TRP A 66 -2.50 -1.15 -4.53
C TRP A 66 -1.15 -0.73 -3.99
N PHE A 67 -0.16 -0.76 -4.85
CA PHE A 67 1.20 -0.35 -4.53
C PHE A 67 1.55 0.96 -5.22
N ILE A 68 2.17 1.87 -4.49
CA ILE A 68 2.65 3.15 -5.03
C ILE A 68 4.16 3.21 -4.82
N SER A 69 4.90 3.27 -5.91
CA SER A 69 6.36 3.30 -5.92
C SER A 69 6.88 4.56 -6.62
N LYS A 70 8.16 4.82 -6.48
CA LYS A 70 8.86 5.82 -7.29
C LYS A 70 9.12 5.32 -8.71
N ALA A 71 9.41 4.04 -8.86
CA ALA A 71 9.69 3.43 -10.15
C ALA A 71 8.42 2.92 -10.84
N LYS A 72 8.25 3.26 -12.10
CA LYS A 72 7.18 2.71 -12.93
C LYS A 72 7.22 1.19 -12.98
N ARG A 73 8.42 0.64 -12.98
CA ARG A 73 8.64 -0.80 -13.00
C ARG A 73 9.93 -1.13 -12.25
N LEU A 74 9.84 -2.03 -11.28
CA LEU A 74 11.03 -2.50 -10.56
C LEU A 74 11.89 -3.41 -11.44
N ASN A 75 13.21 -3.39 -11.18
CA ASN A 75 14.15 -4.23 -11.93
C ASN A 75 13.85 -5.73 -11.76
N CYS A 76 13.39 -6.16 -10.57
CA CYS A 76 12.97 -7.53 -10.33
C CYS A 76 11.81 -7.97 -11.22
N PHE A 77 10.88 -7.09 -11.55
CA PHE A 77 9.79 -7.40 -12.48
C PHE A 77 10.29 -7.64 -13.90
N ARG A 78 11.33 -6.91 -14.31
CA ARG A 78 11.98 -7.11 -15.61
C ARG A 78 12.72 -8.45 -15.66
N ALA A 79 13.43 -8.79 -14.59
CA ALA A 79 14.17 -10.04 -14.47
C ALA A 79 13.24 -11.26 -14.57
N GLU A 80 12.11 -11.22 -13.90
CA GLU A 80 11.10 -12.29 -13.91
C GLU A 80 10.12 -12.19 -15.10
N ARG A 81 10.31 -11.23 -16.00
CA ARG A 81 9.43 -10.98 -17.15
C ARG A 81 7.95 -10.79 -16.78
N LEU A 82 7.69 -10.27 -15.60
CA LEU A 82 6.33 -9.95 -15.14
C LEU A 82 5.82 -8.72 -15.89
N GLN A 83 4.95 -8.93 -16.85
CA GLN A 83 4.39 -7.84 -17.67
C GLN A 83 3.04 -7.37 -17.16
N ASP A 84 2.27 -8.29 -16.60
CA ASP A 84 0.92 -8.03 -16.14
C ASP A 84 0.79 -8.34 -14.64
N LEU A 85 0.88 -7.28 -13.83
CA LEU A 85 0.72 -7.39 -12.37
C LEU A 85 -0.74 -7.52 -11.96
N GLU A 86 -1.67 -7.06 -12.78
CA GLU A 86 -3.10 -7.19 -12.51
C GLU A 86 -3.54 -8.65 -12.52
N SER A 87 -2.90 -9.49 -13.32
CA SER A 87 -3.14 -10.93 -13.31
C SER A 87 -2.77 -11.60 -11.98
N LEU A 88 -1.86 -11.00 -11.20
CA LEU A 88 -1.49 -11.42 -9.86
C LEU A 88 -2.41 -10.89 -8.76
N GLY A 89 -3.43 -10.11 -9.12
CA GLY A 89 -4.36 -9.50 -8.18
C GLY A 89 -3.80 -8.28 -7.45
N VAL A 90 -2.84 -7.59 -8.04
CA VAL A 90 -2.24 -6.36 -7.49
C VAL A 90 -2.25 -5.26 -8.54
N PHE A 91 -2.40 -4.02 -8.06
CA PHE A 91 -2.31 -2.82 -8.90
C PHE A 91 -1.03 -2.06 -8.57
N TRP A 92 -0.30 -1.65 -9.58
CA TRP A 92 0.94 -0.92 -9.45
C TRP A 92 0.80 0.49 -10.00
N ARG A 93 1.12 1.48 -9.18
CA ARG A 93 1.15 2.89 -9.56
C ARG A 93 2.48 3.50 -9.16
N TYR A 94 2.80 4.65 -9.69
CA TYR A 94 4.06 5.32 -9.39
C TYR A 94 3.91 6.84 -9.37
N ASN A 95 4.70 7.48 -8.53
CA ASN A 95 4.94 8.93 -8.53
C ASN A 95 6.26 9.22 -7.81
N ASP A 96 6.72 10.47 -7.89
CA ASP A 96 8.02 10.86 -7.34
C ASP A 96 8.08 10.79 -5.80
N THR A 97 6.97 11.00 -5.12
CA THR A 97 6.91 11.04 -3.66
C THR A 97 6.58 9.70 -3.03
N THR A 98 6.14 8.73 -3.79
CA THR A 98 5.62 7.42 -3.33
C THR A 98 4.41 7.53 -2.39
N TRP A 99 3.75 8.67 -2.35
CA TRP A 99 2.55 8.91 -1.55
C TRP A 99 1.28 8.73 -2.37
N MET A 100 0.20 8.34 -1.70
CA MET A 100 -1.13 8.43 -2.28
C MET A 100 -1.44 9.90 -2.54
N ASN A 101 -1.45 10.30 -3.80
CA ASN A 101 -1.82 11.63 -4.21
C ASN A 101 -3.30 11.70 -4.63
N HIS A 102 -3.78 12.92 -4.90
CA HIS A 102 -5.16 13.14 -5.31
C HIS A 102 -5.54 12.38 -6.59
N HIS A 103 -4.64 12.31 -7.55
CA HIS A 103 -4.86 11.62 -8.82
C HIS A 103 -5.04 10.10 -8.64
N ILE A 104 -4.15 9.47 -7.88
CA ILE A 104 -4.23 8.03 -7.59
C ILE A 104 -5.45 7.71 -6.72
N MET A 105 -5.78 8.54 -5.75
CA MET A 105 -6.97 8.38 -4.93
C MET A 105 -8.26 8.43 -5.76
N LYS A 106 -8.34 9.37 -6.70
CA LYS A 106 -9.47 9.46 -7.61
C LYS A 106 -9.61 8.20 -8.47
N GLU A 107 -8.53 7.71 -9.03
CA GLU A 107 -8.50 6.47 -9.80
C GLU A 107 -8.95 5.27 -8.95
N TYR A 108 -8.44 5.18 -7.71
CA TYR A 108 -8.82 4.13 -6.76
C TYR A 108 -10.33 4.15 -6.46
N LEU A 109 -10.89 5.32 -6.18
CA LEU A 109 -12.33 5.45 -5.88
C LEU A 109 -13.19 5.13 -7.10
N GLN A 110 -12.78 5.51 -8.29
CA GLN A 110 -13.47 5.14 -9.53
C GLN A 110 -13.47 3.63 -9.76
N TRP A 111 -12.34 2.99 -9.53
CA TRP A 111 -12.22 1.53 -9.59
C TRP A 111 -13.11 0.85 -8.54
N PHE A 112 -13.11 1.34 -7.32
CA PHE A 112 -13.90 0.77 -6.22
C PHE A 112 -15.41 0.84 -6.50
N ASN A 113 -15.88 1.92 -7.14
CA ASN A 113 -17.27 2.13 -7.46
C ASN A 113 -17.73 1.45 -8.78
N ALA A 114 -16.84 0.86 -9.48
CA ALA A 114 -17.16 0.19 -10.74
C ALA A 114 -17.90 -1.13 -10.55
#